data_c6039c648c551a17030f8940d6b96366
#
_entry.id   c6039c648c551a17030f8940d6b96366
#
_cell.length_a   1.000
_cell.length_b   1.000
_cell.length_c   1.000
_cell.angle_alpha   90.00
_cell.angle_beta   90.00
_cell.angle_gamma   90.00
#
_symmetry.space_group_name_H-M   'P 1'
#
loop_
_entity.id
_entity.type
_entity.pdbx_description
1 polymer ?
#
loop_
_entity_poly.entity_id
_entity_poly.type
_entity_poly.pdbx_seq_one_letter_code
_entity_poly.pdbx_strand_id
1 'polypeptide(L)'
;ILLIQNRRGHSPTVRCSDCGEMAMCLACKTPLTYHKYDNKLKCHICGYVEKKAFDNCKECLSNKLIFMGTGTQKVEDILQHTFPKARISRVDHDSVKKKSGMVKILQSFFDGEIDILIGTQMIAKGLDFPDITLVGIINADLGLHMPDFRSSERIFQLIYQAAGRSGRGKKEGEVIIQTYDSENPVIKAASKLDLNEYYKTI
;
A
#
# COMPACT_ATOMS: atom_id res chain seq x y z
N ILE A 1 -11.85 -2.26 11.83
CA ILE A 1 -11.45 -1.92 10.45
C ILE A 1 -10.01 -2.37 10.24
N LEU A 2 -9.73 -2.99 9.09
CA LEU A 2 -8.38 -3.38 8.69
C LEU A 2 -7.99 -2.62 7.41
N LEU A 3 -6.91 -1.86 7.44
CA LEU A 3 -6.39 -1.14 6.27
C LEU A 3 -5.05 -1.73 5.83
N ILE A 4 -5.00 -2.16 4.59
CA ILE A 4 -3.82 -2.78 4.00
C ILE A 4 -3.19 -1.84 3.00
N GLN A 5 -1.95 -1.45 3.29
CA GLN A 5 -1.13 -0.66 2.40
C GLN A 5 -0.04 -1.56 1.80
N ASN A 6 -0.06 -1.76 0.49
CA ASN A 6 0.88 -2.68 -0.16
C ASN A 6 2.32 -2.16 -0.25
N ARG A 7 2.65 -1.05 0.42
CA ARG A 7 3.98 -0.45 0.34
C ARG A 7 4.72 -0.47 1.67
N ARG A 8 5.93 -1.00 1.65
CA ARG A 8 6.90 -0.86 2.74
C ARG A 8 7.57 0.52 2.63
N GLY A 9 7.63 1.26 3.74
CA GLY A 9 8.49 2.43 3.92
C GLY A 9 7.99 3.76 3.37
N HIS A 10 8.64 4.80 3.84
CA HIS A 10 8.43 6.23 3.56
C HIS A 10 8.98 6.70 2.21
N SER A 11 8.99 5.89 1.19
CA SER A 11 9.67 6.29 -0.05
C SER A 11 8.68 6.76 -1.10
N PRO A 12 8.37 8.06 -1.15
CA PRO A 12 7.50 8.60 -2.18
C PRO A 12 8.18 8.54 -3.55
N THR A 13 7.41 8.21 -4.57
CA THR A 13 7.78 8.53 -5.95
C THR A 13 7.50 10.00 -6.20
N VAL A 14 8.26 10.61 -7.08
CA VAL A 14 8.05 12.00 -7.46
C VAL A 14 7.31 12.05 -8.79
N ARG A 15 6.20 12.79 -8.82
CA ARG A 15 5.38 13.01 -10.02
C ARG A 15 5.16 14.51 -10.22
N CYS A 16 5.17 14.95 -11.47
CA CYS A 16 4.74 16.28 -11.81
C CYS A 16 3.21 16.39 -11.80
N SER A 17 2.64 17.39 -11.12
CA SER A 17 1.19 17.62 -11.12
C SER A 17 0.66 18.21 -12.43
N ASP A 18 1.51 18.90 -13.19
CA ASP A 18 1.08 19.58 -14.42
C ASP A 18 1.07 18.64 -15.63
N CYS A 19 2.10 17.82 -15.83
CA CYS A 19 2.18 16.90 -16.98
C CYS A 19 1.99 15.42 -16.62
N GLY A 20 1.95 15.09 -15.34
CA GLY A 20 1.80 13.70 -14.89
C GLY A 20 3.07 12.85 -14.95
N GLU A 21 4.18 13.38 -15.47
CA GLU A 21 5.44 12.64 -15.61
C GLU A 21 5.99 12.21 -14.25
N MET A 22 6.51 10.98 -14.19
CA MET A 22 7.12 10.41 -12.99
C MET A 22 8.64 10.38 -13.11
N ALA A 23 9.33 10.56 -12.00
CA ALA A 23 10.77 10.37 -11.94
C ALA A 23 11.13 8.90 -12.12
N MET A 24 11.58 8.52 -13.31
CA MET A 24 11.88 7.15 -13.70
C MET A 24 13.37 6.88 -13.73
N CYS A 25 13.77 5.66 -13.38
CA CYS A 25 15.13 5.18 -13.60
C CYS A 25 15.36 4.95 -15.11
N LEU A 26 16.40 5.56 -15.67
CA LEU A 26 16.69 5.46 -17.08
C LEU A 26 17.03 4.02 -17.54
N ALA A 27 17.68 3.25 -16.67
CA ALA A 27 18.08 1.88 -16.95
C ALA A 27 16.94 0.87 -16.74
N CYS A 28 16.26 0.95 -15.58
CA CYS A 28 15.25 -0.04 -15.17
C CYS A 28 13.83 0.32 -15.62
N LYS A 29 13.59 1.57 -16.08
CA LYS A 29 12.25 2.07 -16.43
C LYS A 29 11.23 1.91 -15.29
N THR A 30 11.70 2.03 -14.05
CA THR A 30 10.89 1.95 -12.83
C THR A 30 10.91 3.27 -12.09
N PRO A 31 9.87 3.61 -11.34
CA PRO A 31 9.85 4.83 -10.55
C PRO A 31 11.00 4.88 -9.56
N LEU A 32 11.68 6.02 -9.53
CA LEU A 32 12.69 6.31 -8.52
C LEU A 32 12.02 6.59 -7.17
N THR A 33 12.69 6.17 -6.12
CA THR A 33 12.27 6.34 -4.74
C THR A 33 12.96 7.56 -4.14
N TYR A 34 12.19 8.49 -3.59
CA TYR A 34 12.72 9.64 -2.87
C TYR A 34 13.11 9.27 -1.44
N HIS A 35 14.36 9.57 -1.08
CA HIS A 35 14.89 9.42 0.26
C HIS A 35 15.02 10.80 0.91
N LYS A 36 14.12 11.11 1.84
CA LYS A 36 14.05 12.41 2.50
C LYS A 36 15.33 12.76 3.27
N TYR A 37 15.97 11.77 3.88
CA TYR A 37 17.16 11.98 4.72
C TYR A 37 18.36 12.56 3.95
N ASP A 38 18.62 12.04 2.76
CA ASP A 38 19.75 12.47 1.92
C ASP A 38 19.32 13.28 0.68
N ASN A 39 18.02 13.63 0.61
CA ASN A 39 17.40 14.39 -0.49
C ASN A 39 17.77 13.85 -1.88
N LYS A 40 17.70 12.51 -2.04
CA LYS A 40 18.08 11.82 -3.26
C LYS A 40 16.97 10.94 -3.78
N LEU A 41 16.98 10.74 -5.10
CA LEU A 41 16.15 9.73 -5.75
C LEU A 41 17.01 8.50 -6.03
N LYS A 42 16.54 7.31 -5.62
CA LYS A 42 17.27 6.05 -5.79
C LYS A 42 16.43 5.01 -6.50
N CYS A 43 17.07 4.24 -7.37
CA CYS A 43 16.51 3.03 -7.92
C CYS A 43 16.85 1.84 -7.02
N HIS A 44 15.84 1.16 -6.47
CA HIS A 44 16.08 -0.01 -5.62
C HIS A 44 16.36 -1.30 -6.40
N ILE A 45 16.41 -1.23 -7.74
CA ILE A 45 16.74 -2.38 -8.60
C ILE A 45 18.20 -2.37 -8.98
N CYS A 46 18.68 -1.28 -9.59
CA CYS A 46 20.06 -1.20 -10.08
C CYS A 46 20.98 -0.36 -9.20
N GLY A 47 20.46 0.25 -8.12
CA GLY A 47 21.24 1.12 -7.24
C GLY A 47 21.52 2.51 -7.79
N TYR A 48 20.98 2.87 -8.99
CA TYR A 48 21.14 4.23 -9.53
C TYR A 48 20.68 5.28 -8.55
N VAL A 49 21.49 6.34 -8.41
CA VAL A 49 21.21 7.47 -7.51
C VAL A 49 21.24 8.75 -8.32
N GLU A 50 20.12 9.45 -8.35
CA GLU A 50 20.04 10.84 -8.81
C GLU A 50 20.49 11.75 -7.65
N LYS A 51 21.55 12.52 -7.87
CA LYS A 51 22.24 13.26 -6.79
C LYS A 51 21.43 14.42 -6.21
N LYS A 52 20.39 14.89 -6.91
CA LYS A 52 19.52 15.98 -6.46
C LYS A 52 18.08 15.62 -6.75
N ALA A 53 17.22 15.69 -5.75
CA ALA A 53 15.78 15.68 -6.01
C ALA A 53 15.47 16.87 -6.92
N PHE A 54 14.68 16.64 -7.95
CA PHE A 54 14.38 17.67 -8.93
C PHE A 54 13.74 18.87 -8.28
N ASP A 55 14.25 20.07 -8.60
CA ASP A 55 13.55 21.32 -8.31
C ASP A 55 12.39 21.52 -9.32
N ASN A 56 12.57 20.98 -10.54
CA ASN A 56 11.61 21.10 -11.64
C ASN A 56 11.43 19.75 -12.37
N CYS A 57 10.27 19.59 -12.99
CA CYS A 57 9.99 18.45 -13.88
C CYS A 57 10.95 18.49 -15.08
N LYS A 58 11.49 17.31 -15.44
CA LYS A 58 12.41 17.20 -16.59
C LYS A 58 11.70 17.37 -17.95
N GLU A 59 10.40 17.11 -18.01
CA GLU A 59 9.63 17.18 -19.25
C GLU A 59 9.03 18.57 -19.48
N CYS A 60 8.28 19.11 -18.52
CA CYS A 60 7.57 20.38 -18.67
C CYS A 60 8.17 21.55 -17.89
N LEU A 61 9.28 21.34 -17.22
CA LEU A 61 10.00 22.33 -16.40
C LEU A 61 9.20 22.95 -15.25
N SER A 62 8.02 22.44 -14.96
CA SER A 62 7.18 22.87 -13.86
C SER A 62 7.84 22.54 -12.51
N ASN A 63 7.70 23.44 -11.54
CA ASN A 63 8.15 23.23 -10.16
C ASN A 63 7.12 22.54 -9.27
N LYS A 64 5.96 22.18 -9.83
CA LYS A 64 4.88 21.51 -9.10
C LYS A 64 5.10 19.99 -9.01
N LEU A 65 6.10 19.61 -8.25
CA LEU A 65 6.42 18.21 -8.00
C LEU A 65 5.69 17.70 -6.75
N ILE A 66 4.97 16.60 -6.90
CA ILE A 66 4.26 15.93 -5.81
C ILE A 66 5.03 14.68 -5.42
N PHE A 67 5.30 14.55 -4.13
CA PHE A 67 5.86 13.33 -3.55
C PHE A 67 4.71 12.34 -3.30
N MET A 68 4.49 11.45 -4.27
CA MET A 68 3.44 10.45 -4.21
C MET A 68 3.94 9.22 -3.46
N GLY A 69 3.38 8.97 -2.34
CA GLY A 69 3.62 7.78 -1.55
C GLY A 69 2.98 7.94 -0.18
N THR A 70 1.90 7.25 -0.02
CA THR A 70 1.30 7.06 1.28
C THR A 70 2.00 5.87 1.92
N GLY A 71 3.01 6.10 2.74
CA GLY A 71 3.48 5.08 3.69
C GLY A 71 2.40 4.85 4.75
N THR A 72 2.43 3.72 5.41
CA THR A 72 1.52 3.39 6.54
C THR A 72 1.44 4.49 7.57
N GLN A 73 2.54 5.21 7.81
CA GLN A 73 2.57 6.33 8.74
C GLN A 73 1.73 7.52 8.27
N LYS A 74 1.81 7.89 6.99
CA LYS A 74 0.98 8.99 6.47
C LYS A 74 -0.51 8.64 6.51
N VAL A 75 -0.85 7.37 6.27
CA VAL A 75 -2.23 6.89 6.44
C VAL A 75 -2.67 7.01 7.89
N GLU A 76 -1.82 6.63 8.84
CA GLU A 76 -2.06 6.77 10.27
C GLU A 76 -2.32 8.23 10.65
N ASP A 77 -1.45 9.16 10.22
CA ASP A 77 -1.57 10.60 10.50
C ASP A 77 -2.89 11.18 9.94
N ILE A 78 -3.27 10.81 8.71
CA ILE A 78 -4.53 11.24 8.08
C ILE A 78 -5.72 10.71 8.89
N LEU A 79 -5.69 9.44 9.26
CA LEU A 79 -6.80 8.81 9.99
C LEU A 79 -6.94 9.38 11.40
N GLN A 80 -5.85 9.64 12.11
CA GLN A 80 -5.87 10.28 13.42
C GLN A 80 -6.48 11.67 13.35
N HIS A 81 -6.17 12.43 12.28
CA HIS A 81 -6.77 13.75 12.07
C HIS A 81 -8.25 13.65 11.70
N THR A 82 -8.63 12.69 10.86
CA THR A 82 -10.01 12.52 10.39
C THR A 82 -10.93 11.90 11.43
N PHE A 83 -10.40 10.97 12.22
CA PHE A 83 -11.13 10.24 13.25
C PHE A 83 -10.44 10.35 14.63
N PRO A 84 -10.45 11.52 15.26
CA PRO A 84 -9.66 11.79 16.47
C PRO A 84 -10.10 10.96 17.69
N LYS A 85 -11.28 10.34 17.65
CA LYS A 85 -11.77 9.46 18.71
C LYS A 85 -11.48 7.98 18.47
N ALA A 86 -11.00 7.62 17.27
CA ALA A 86 -10.71 6.23 16.95
C ALA A 86 -9.34 5.82 17.52
N ARG A 87 -9.28 4.61 18.06
CA ARG A 87 -8.04 3.99 18.53
C ARG A 87 -7.35 3.35 17.32
N ILE A 88 -6.34 4.01 16.80
CA ILE A 88 -5.64 3.62 15.60
C ILE A 88 -4.28 3.05 15.96
N SER A 89 -3.91 1.95 15.33
CA SER A 89 -2.57 1.35 15.51
C SER A 89 -2.00 0.89 14.17
N ARG A 90 -0.68 0.88 14.09
CA ARG A 90 0.06 0.52 12.89
C ARG A 90 0.99 -0.67 13.12
N VAL A 91 0.97 -1.60 12.17
CA VAL A 91 1.87 -2.76 12.12
C VAL A 91 2.64 -2.77 10.82
N ASP A 92 3.89 -2.36 10.87
CA ASP A 92 4.84 -2.49 9.77
C ASP A 92 6.24 -2.85 10.32
N HIS A 93 7.19 -3.07 9.42
CA HIS A 93 8.53 -3.49 9.80
C HIS A 93 9.26 -2.45 10.66
N ASP A 94 8.92 -1.17 10.53
CA ASP A 94 9.58 -0.08 11.24
C ASP A 94 8.94 0.19 12.61
N SER A 95 7.62 0.02 12.72
CA SER A 95 6.87 0.17 13.97
C SER A 95 7.12 -0.98 14.93
N VAL A 96 7.47 -2.16 14.41
CA VAL A 96 7.65 -3.39 15.20
C VAL A 96 9.11 -3.84 15.20
N LYS A 97 9.94 -3.16 15.96
CA LYS A 97 11.37 -3.52 16.14
C LYS A 97 11.59 -4.87 16.84
N LYS A 98 10.58 -5.40 17.53
CA LYS A 98 10.63 -6.69 18.22
C LYS A 98 9.38 -7.52 17.90
N LYS A 99 9.55 -8.82 17.66
CA LYS A 99 8.46 -9.77 17.42
C LYS A 99 7.34 -9.70 18.49
N SER A 100 7.72 -9.43 19.74
CA SER A 100 6.79 -9.24 20.86
C SER A 100 5.87 -8.02 20.73
N GLY A 101 6.31 -6.96 20.04
CA GLY A 101 5.49 -5.77 19.82
C GLY A 101 4.34 -6.02 18.83
N MET A 102 4.62 -6.78 17.77
CA MET A 102 3.58 -7.17 16.80
C MET A 102 2.48 -8.01 17.45
N VAL A 103 2.87 -9.02 18.23
CA VAL A 103 1.92 -9.90 18.91
C VAL A 103 1.00 -9.10 19.85
N LYS A 104 1.54 -8.15 20.60
CA LYS A 104 0.74 -7.30 21.49
C LYS A 104 -0.28 -6.46 20.73
N ILE A 105 0.13 -5.79 19.66
CA ILE A 105 -0.79 -4.96 18.85
C ILE A 105 -1.90 -5.81 18.25
N LEU A 106 -1.56 -6.99 17.73
CA LEU A 106 -2.54 -7.91 17.16
C LEU A 106 -3.51 -8.44 18.22
N GLN A 107 -3.02 -8.72 19.44
CA GLN A 107 -3.88 -9.11 20.55
C GLN A 107 -4.83 -7.99 20.95
N SER A 108 -4.34 -6.76 21.13
CA SER A 108 -5.19 -5.59 21.42
C SER A 108 -6.23 -5.32 20.32
N PHE A 109 -5.89 -5.61 19.07
CA PHE A 109 -6.86 -5.51 17.96
C PHE A 109 -7.92 -6.63 18.03
N PHE A 110 -7.51 -7.84 18.37
CA PHE A 110 -8.42 -8.97 18.59
C PHE A 110 -9.36 -8.72 19.77
N ASP A 111 -8.85 -8.14 20.84
CA ASP A 111 -9.62 -7.81 22.06
C ASP A 111 -10.51 -6.56 21.90
N GLY A 112 -10.51 -5.94 20.70
CA GLY A 112 -11.35 -4.78 20.40
C GLY A 112 -10.85 -3.48 21.03
N GLU A 113 -9.61 -3.43 21.50
CA GLU A 113 -8.98 -2.21 22.04
C GLU A 113 -8.52 -1.25 20.94
N ILE A 114 -8.40 -1.73 19.69
CA ILE A 114 -8.01 -0.97 18.51
C ILE A 114 -9.17 -1.00 17.51
N ASP A 115 -9.59 0.18 17.05
CA ASP A 115 -10.69 0.33 16.10
C ASP A 115 -10.24 0.22 14.65
N ILE A 116 -9.04 0.74 14.34
CA ILE A 116 -8.45 0.72 12.99
C ILE A 116 -7.02 0.20 13.08
N LEU A 117 -6.78 -0.93 12.44
CA LEU A 117 -5.43 -1.49 12.27
C LEU A 117 -4.91 -1.20 10.87
N ILE A 118 -3.75 -0.57 10.79
CA ILE A 118 -3.08 -0.27 9.53
C ILE A 118 -1.85 -1.16 9.41
N GLY A 119 -1.64 -1.78 8.25
CA GLY A 119 -0.41 -2.51 8.05
C GLY A 119 -0.12 -2.86 6.60
N THR A 120 0.95 -3.61 6.42
CA THR A 120 1.37 -4.11 5.11
C THR A 120 0.80 -5.52 4.86
N GLN A 121 1.25 -6.18 3.81
CA GLN A 121 0.88 -7.58 3.52
C GLN A 121 1.04 -8.55 4.71
N MET A 122 1.84 -8.18 5.72
CA MET A 122 2.04 -9.01 6.91
C MET A 122 0.75 -9.28 7.69
N ILE A 123 -0.17 -8.31 7.73
CA ILE A 123 -1.45 -8.45 8.44
C ILE A 123 -2.53 -9.12 7.58
N ALA A 124 -2.33 -9.20 6.27
CA ALA A 124 -3.23 -9.94 5.38
C ALA A 124 -3.05 -11.46 5.49
N LYS A 125 -1.89 -11.93 5.97
CA LYS A 125 -1.54 -13.35 6.01
C LYS A 125 -1.69 -13.93 7.41
N GLY A 126 -2.41 -15.05 7.50
CA GLY A 126 -2.36 -15.95 8.66
C GLY A 126 -3.08 -15.49 9.94
N LEU A 127 -3.69 -14.30 9.96
CA LEU A 127 -4.38 -13.78 11.13
C LEU A 127 -5.90 -13.90 10.92
N ASP A 128 -6.60 -14.42 11.91
CA ASP A 128 -8.05 -14.53 11.89
C ASP A 128 -8.65 -13.58 12.93
N PHE A 129 -9.43 -12.62 12.42
CA PHE A 129 -10.10 -11.62 13.25
C PHE A 129 -11.61 -11.70 12.97
N PRO A 130 -12.41 -12.25 13.88
CA PRO A 130 -13.82 -12.54 13.61
C PRO A 130 -14.69 -11.29 13.44
N ASP A 131 -14.28 -10.16 14.02
CA ASP A 131 -15.10 -8.95 14.09
C ASP A 131 -14.70 -7.86 13.06
N ILE A 132 -13.92 -8.20 12.04
CA ILE A 132 -13.63 -7.26 10.96
C ILE A 132 -14.85 -7.10 10.06
N THR A 133 -15.40 -5.89 10.04
CA THR A 133 -16.52 -5.51 9.17
C THR A 133 -16.09 -4.76 7.92
N LEU A 134 -14.89 -4.18 7.91
CA LEU A 134 -14.35 -3.45 6.76
C LEU A 134 -12.86 -3.76 6.57
N VAL A 135 -12.52 -4.15 5.35
CA VAL A 135 -11.13 -4.25 4.89
C VAL A 135 -10.90 -3.27 3.76
N GLY A 136 -9.97 -2.35 3.93
CA GLY A 136 -9.56 -1.39 2.90
C GLY A 136 -8.19 -1.75 2.33
N ILE A 137 -8.07 -1.80 1.01
CA ILE A 137 -6.80 -1.95 0.30
C ILE A 137 -6.47 -0.61 -0.33
N ILE A 138 -5.43 0.03 0.20
CA ILE A 138 -5.04 1.37 -0.22
C ILE A 138 -4.05 1.26 -1.38
N ASN A 139 -4.40 1.90 -2.52
CA ASN A 139 -3.57 1.98 -3.71
C ASN A 139 -3.06 0.61 -4.20
N ALA A 140 -3.99 -0.20 -4.70
CA ALA A 140 -3.67 -1.54 -5.24
C ALA A 140 -2.69 -1.49 -6.44
N ASP A 141 -2.70 -0.40 -7.20
CA ASP A 141 -1.88 -0.20 -8.39
C ASP A 141 -0.38 -0.20 -8.10
N LEU A 142 0.04 0.23 -6.91
CA LEU A 142 1.46 0.22 -6.53
C LEU A 142 2.10 -1.16 -6.64
N GLY A 143 1.32 -2.21 -6.41
CA GLY A 143 1.80 -3.57 -6.54
C GLY A 143 1.85 -4.05 -7.99
N LEU A 144 0.93 -3.60 -8.84
CA LEU A 144 0.86 -4.01 -10.25
C LEU A 144 2.02 -3.46 -11.09
N HIS A 145 2.47 -2.24 -10.77
CA HIS A 145 3.57 -1.58 -11.49
C HIS A 145 4.97 -1.93 -10.96
N MET A 146 5.08 -2.91 -10.08
CA MET A 146 6.39 -3.39 -9.66
C MET A 146 7.04 -4.19 -10.80
N PRO A 147 8.34 -3.99 -11.06
CA PRO A 147 9.06 -4.73 -12.10
C PRO A 147 9.40 -6.16 -11.63
N ASP A 148 8.38 -6.93 -11.41
CA ASP A 148 8.45 -8.32 -10.98
C ASP A 148 7.35 -9.07 -11.74
N PHE A 149 7.71 -10.14 -12.43
CA PHE A 149 6.76 -10.95 -13.21
C PHE A 149 5.61 -11.52 -12.36
N ARG A 150 5.78 -11.57 -11.03
CA ARG A 150 4.75 -11.97 -10.08
C ARG A 150 3.95 -10.80 -9.49
N SER A 151 4.08 -9.61 -10.03
CA SER A 151 3.40 -8.44 -9.47
C SER A 151 1.88 -8.61 -9.47
N SER A 152 1.32 -9.06 -10.58
CA SER A 152 -0.11 -9.34 -10.74
C SER A 152 -0.59 -10.43 -9.79
N GLU A 153 0.15 -11.53 -9.69
CA GLU A 153 -0.15 -12.63 -8.78
C GLU A 153 -0.18 -12.16 -7.31
N ARG A 154 0.80 -11.35 -6.91
CA ARG A 154 0.88 -10.84 -5.54
C ARG A 154 -0.27 -9.92 -5.19
N ILE A 155 -0.71 -9.08 -6.14
CA ILE A 155 -1.87 -8.20 -5.91
C ILE A 155 -3.15 -9.01 -5.85
N PHE A 156 -3.35 -9.94 -6.79
CA PHE A 156 -4.50 -10.84 -6.74
C PHE A 156 -4.56 -11.57 -5.40
N GLN A 157 -3.47 -12.21 -4.98
CA GLN A 157 -3.39 -12.93 -3.70
C GLN A 157 -3.63 -12.01 -2.49
N LEU A 158 -3.12 -10.78 -2.52
CA LEU A 158 -3.34 -9.82 -1.45
C LEU A 158 -4.82 -9.49 -1.29
N ILE A 159 -5.49 -9.15 -2.39
CA ILE A 159 -6.91 -8.82 -2.39
C ILE A 159 -7.73 -10.04 -1.97
N TYR A 160 -7.43 -11.21 -2.53
CA TYR A 160 -8.12 -12.45 -2.21
C TYR A 160 -8.00 -12.82 -0.73
N GLN A 161 -6.79 -12.72 -0.17
CA GLN A 161 -6.54 -12.98 1.26
C GLN A 161 -7.20 -11.94 2.16
N ALA A 162 -7.18 -10.68 1.75
CA ALA A 162 -7.81 -9.58 2.48
C ALA A 162 -9.33 -9.72 2.52
N ALA A 163 -9.94 -10.08 1.38
CA ALA A 163 -11.36 -10.33 1.29
C ALA A 163 -11.82 -11.48 2.19
N GLY A 164 -11.02 -12.54 2.28
CA GLY A 164 -11.27 -13.65 3.19
C GLY A 164 -11.16 -13.28 4.69
N ARG A 165 -10.83 -12.05 5.05
CA ARG A 165 -10.80 -11.56 6.46
C ARG A 165 -12.06 -10.83 6.86
N SER A 166 -12.83 -10.33 5.91
CA SER A 166 -14.07 -9.60 6.17
C SER A 166 -15.25 -10.58 6.31
N GLY A 167 -16.17 -10.29 7.23
CA GLY A 167 -17.45 -11.00 7.31
C GLY A 167 -17.40 -12.40 7.93
N ARG A 168 -16.38 -12.76 8.71
CA ARG A 168 -16.31 -14.08 9.40
C ARG A 168 -17.13 -14.15 10.70
N GLY A 169 -17.58 -13.01 11.22
CA GLY A 169 -18.40 -12.93 12.42
C GLY A 169 -19.89 -12.92 12.09
N LYS A 170 -20.68 -12.39 13.05
CA LYS A 170 -22.14 -12.24 12.91
C LYS A 170 -22.56 -11.09 12.00
N LYS A 171 -21.62 -10.23 11.60
CA LYS A 171 -21.84 -9.04 10.76
C LYS A 171 -21.28 -9.30 9.37
N GLU A 172 -22.01 -8.86 8.36
CA GLU A 172 -21.51 -8.83 6.99
C GLU A 172 -20.26 -7.95 6.90
N GLY A 173 -19.31 -8.38 6.08
CA GLY A 173 -18.06 -7.70 5.88
C GLY A 173 -17.97 -7.09 4.50
N GLU A 174 -17.36 -5.91 4.41
CA GLU A 174 -17.13 -5.20 3.18
C GLU A 174 -15.62 -5.12 2.87
N VAL A 175 -15.28 -5.16 1.57
CA VAL A 175 -13.91 -4.96 1.09
C VAL A 175 -13.90 -3.81 0.09
N ILE A 176 -13.11 -2.78 0.38
CA ILE A 176 -12.93 -1.63 -0.50
C ILE A 176 -11.53 -1.67 -1.08
N ILE A 177 -11.43 -1.67 -2.41
CA ILE A 177 -10.18 -1.64 -3.15
C ILE A 177 -10.02 -0.26 -3.79
N GLN A 178 -9.05 0.50 -3.31
CA GLN A 178 -8.70 1.78 -3.92
C GLN A 178 -7.73 1.53 -5.09
N THR A 179 -8.12 1.94 -6.29
CA THR A 179 -7.33 1.81 -7.52
C THR A 179 -7.57 2.99 -8.46
N TYR A 180 -6.60 3.32 -9.29
CA TYR A 180 -6.73 4.28 -10.40
C TYR A 180 -7.23 3.61 -11.69
N ASP A 181 -7.11 2.26 -11.77
CA ASP A 181 -7.52 1.48 -12.93
C ASP A 181 -8.47 0.35 -12.50
N SER A 182 -9.76 0.69 -12.33
CA SER A 182 -10.81 -0.26 -11.99
C SER A 182 -11.06 -1.30 -13.09
N GLU A 183 -10.64 -1.00 -14.33
CA GLU A 183 -10.81 -1.88 -15.48
C GLU A 183 -9.68 -2.91 -15.60
N ASN A 184 -8.64 -2.80 -14.81
CA ASN A 184 -7.53 -3.74 -14.81
C ASN A 184 -8.04 -5.18 -14.59
N PRO A 185 -7.69 -6.12 -15.49
CA PRO A 185 -8.20 -7.49 -15.41
C PRO A 185 -7.92 -8.20 -14.08
N VAL A 186 -6.73 -7.93 -13.51
CA VAL A 186 -6.32 -8.51 -12.21
C VAL A 186 -7.18 -7.97 -11.08
N ILE A 187 -7.45 -6.65 -11.06
CA ILE A 187 -8.30 -6.02 -10.05
C ILE A 187 -9.74 -6.53 -10.17
N LYS A 188 -10.27 -6.62 -11.41
CA LYS A 188 -11.62 -7.16 -11.66
C LYS A 188 -11.76 -8.62 -11.20
N ALA A 189 -10.84 -9.47 -11.57
CA ALA A 189 -10.86 -10.87 -11.13
C ALA A 189 -10.74 -10.98 -9.61
N ALA A 190 -9.87 -10.17 -9.00
CA ALA A 190 -9.67 -10.17 -7.55
C ALA A 190 -10.90 -9.64 -6.80
N SER A 191 -11.58 -8.61 -7.29
CA SER A 191 -12.80 -8.06 -6.65
C SER A 191 -13.97 -9.05 -6.66
N LYS A 192 -14.03 -9.93 -7.66
CA LYS A 192 -15.01 -11.01 -7.75
C LYS A 192 -14.56 -12.28 -7.03
N LEU A 193 -13.34 -12.34 -6.52
CA LEU A 193 -12.70 -13.53 -5.96
C LEU A 193 -12.66 -14.70 -6.96
N ASP A 194 -12.60 -14.39 -8.26
CA ASP A 194 -12.65 -15.37 -9.34
C ASP A 194 -11.24 -15.78 -9.80
N LEU A 195 -10.79 -16.93 -9.29
CA LEU A 195 -9.51 -17.54 -9.67
C LEU A 195 -9.47 -17.93 -11.16
N ASN A 196 -10.59 -18.39 -11.72
CA ASN A 196 -10.64 -18.82 -13.12
C ASN A 196 -10.55 -17.62 -14.06
N GLU A 197 -11.20 -16.50 -13.72
CA GLU A 197 -11.04 -15.25 -14.46
C GLU A 197 -9.60 -14.73 -14.36
N TYR A 198 -8.97 -14.82 -13.17
CA TYR A 198 -7.58 -14.44 -13.00
C TYR A 198 -6.63 -15.26 -13.88
N TYR A 199 -6.77 -16.59 -13.92
CA TYR A 199 -5.91 -17.45 -14.76
C TYR A 199 -6.04 -17.20 -16.27
N LYS A 200 -7.11 -16.55 -16.72
CA LYS A 200 -7.25 -16.13 -18.13
C LYS A 200 -6.51 -14.82 -18.44
N THR A 201 -6.06 -14.10 -17.40
CA THR A 201 -5.36 -12.80 -17.55
C THR A 201 -3.84 -12.93 -17.62
N ILE A 202 -3.29 -14.10 -17.27
CA ILE A 202 -1.86 -14.44 -17.31
C ILE A 202 -1.59 -15.44 -18.42
#